data_6c0707578f3cd46b600340cc56c8e8e0
#
_entry.id   6c0707578f3cd46b600340cc56c8e8e0
#
_cell.length_a   1.000
_cell.length_b   1.000
_cell.length_c   1.000
_cell.angle_alpha   90.00
_cell.angle_beta   90.00
_cell.angle_gamma   90.00
#
_symmetry.space_group_name_H-M   'P 1'
#
loop_
_entity.id
_entity.type
_entity.pdbx_description
1 polymer ?
#
loop_
_entity_poly.entity_id
_entity_poly.type
_entity_poly.pdbx_seq_one_letter_code
_entity_poly.pdbx_strand_id
1 'polypeptide(L)'
;MRRKCTDSLIYWKKNPGRKPLILQGLRQTGKTWLLMDFGNKQYEHTLYINLETDRSATDYLSVPHDPQEVLLFLETCAGKPLRPASSLLILDNIQCIPQISTLLTSIALDFPQYYIASIYKGVVNSDSFSVHDFDILTLYPLDFEEFLWANAEFALTREIRNHFSDFSPMGKKLHEKALSQFRLYLIIGGMPAAIMEYKKEKKLLLVPDTQQKLLNLFLSDITALAPKGTARHCRNAWLSIPAQLGRTSRKFQYTRIAKGATAKVYHEPLQWLIGAGLAIPCQTAVCSRPSETSLHLYPVDTGLCSCILKIPASRFHLH
;
A
#
# COMPACT_ATOMS: atom_id res chain seq x y z
N MET A 1 6.08 6.84 -11.75
CA MET A 1 4.80 7.60 -11.66
C MET A 1 4.86 8.53 -10.46
N ARG A 2 4.35 9.76 -10.58
CA ARG A 2 4.30 10.69 -9.44
C ARG A 2 3.38 10.15 -8.35
N ARG A 3 3.80 10.27 -7.09
CA ARG A 3 3.05 9.81 -5.90
C ARG A 3 2.98 10.93 -4.87
N LYS A 4 1.83 11.09 -4.23
CA LYS A 4 1.64 12.05 -3.12
C LYS A 4 2.58 11.75 -1.95
N CYS A 5 2.82 10.48 -1.70
CA CYS A 5 3.73 10.02 -0.65
C CYS A 5 5.16 10.58 -0.79
N THR A 6 5.57 11.03 -2.00
CA THR A 6 6.87 11.69 -2.22
C THR A 6 7.01 12.97 -1.39
N ASP A 7 5.94 13.75 -1.24
CA ASP A 7 5.96 14.99 -0.46
C ASP A 7 6.17 14.67 1.04
N SER A 8 5.57 13.59 1.53
CA SER A 8 5.78 13.10 2.90
C SER A 8 7.22 12.60 3.12
N LEU A 9 7.83 11.95 2.12
CA LEU A 9 9.24 11.54 2.18
C LEU A 9 10.18 12.74 2.22
N ILE A 10 9.89 13.80 1.45
CA ILE A 10 10.67 15.05 1.48
C ILE A 10 10.55 15.73 2.85
N TYR A 11 9.33 15.75 3.44
CA TYR A 11 9.11 16.26 4.78
C TYR A 11 9.89 15.45 5.82
N TRP A 12 9.81 14.12 5.77
CA TRP A 12 10.58 13.23 6.63
C TRP A 12 12.09 13.50 6.56
N LYS A 13 12.64 13.63 5.36
CA LYS A 13 14.08 13.95 5.18
C LYS A 13 14.49 15.24 5.86
N LYS A 14 13.63 16.28 5.80
CA LYS A 14 13.90 17.61 6.35
C LYS A 14 13.67 17.72 7.86
N ASN A 15 12.96 16.79 8.46
CA ASN A 15 12.64 16.81 9.89
C ASN A 15 13.88 16.44 10.73
N PRO A 16 14.41 17.35 11.59
CA PRO A 16 15.55 17.04 12.47
C PRO A 16 15.25 15.96 13.48
N GLY A 17 13.98 15.84 13.92
CA GLY A 17 13.51 14.81 14.85
C GLY A 17 12.97 13.56 14.17
N ARG A 18 13.38 13.30 12.90
CA ARG A 18 12.93 12.11 12.17
C ARG A 18 13.35 10.82 12.86
N LYS A 19 12.52 9.83 12.74
CA LYS A 19 12.77 8.45 13.16
C LYS A 19 13.08 7.59 11.93
N PRO A 20 13.57 6.35 12.09
CA PRO A 20 13.64 5.41 10.99
C PRO A 20 12.27 5.29 10.30
N LEU A 21 12.27 5.37 8.98
CA LEU A 21 11.04 5.31 8.21
C LEU A 21 10.63 3.87 7.92
N ILE A 22 9.35 3.57 8.09
CA ILE A 22 8.73 2.35 7.57
C ILE A 22 7.72 2.72 6.48
N LEU A 23 8.00 2.34 5.25
CA LEU A 23 7.04 2.42 4.14
C LEU A 23 6.28 1.11 4.05
N GLN A 24 5.07 1.10 4.56
CA GLN A 24 4.19 -0.06 4.56
C GLN A 24 3.15 -0.04 3.44
N GLY A 25 2.46 -1.14 3.22
CA GLY A 25 1.33 -1.25 2.30
C GLY A 25 1.33 -2.53 1.50
N LEU A 26 0.25 -2.73 0.74
CA LEU A 26 0.02 -3.92 -0.08
C LEU A 26 1.18 -4.17 -1.04
N ARG A 27 1.46 -5.44 -1.33
CA ARG A 27 2.41 -5.85 -2.38
C ARG A 27 2.02 -5.22 -3.73
N GLN A 28 3.01 -4.93 -4.59
CA GLN A 28 2.82 -4.37 -5.94
C GLN A 28 2.29 -2.91 -6.01
N THR A 29 2.25 -2.18 -4.88
CA THR A 29 1.87 -0.74 -4.88
C THR A 29 3.00 0.20 -5.31
N GLY A 30 4.23 -0.33 -5.50
CA GLY A 30 5.38 0.43 -5.96
C GLY A 30 6.26 1.02 -4.85
N LYS A 31 6.26 0.43 -3.65
CA LYS A 31 7.08 0.89 -2.50
C LYS A 31 8.57 0.95 -2.81
N THR A 32 9.12 -0.15 -3.28
CA THR A 32 10.55 -0.24 -3.64
C THR A 32 10.92 0.80 -4.70
N TRP A 33 10.10 0.92 -5.76
CA TRP A 33 10.32 1.91 -6.80
C TRP A 33 10.31 3.33 -6.22
N LEU A 34 9.34 3.65 -5.34
CA LEU A 34 9.20 4.97 -4.73
C LEU A 34 10.43 5.35 -3.88
N LEU A 35 10.91 4.45 -3.01
CA LEU A 35 12.07 4.73 -2.18
C LEU A 35 13.36 4.81 -2.99
N MET A 36 13.52 3.96 -4.01
CA MET A 36 14.67 4.03 -4.92
C MET A 36 14.68 5.33 -5.72
N ASP A 37 13.55 5.76 -6.28
CA ASP A 37 13.42 7.04 -7.00
C ASP A 37 13.68 8.23 -6.07
N PHE A 38 13.15 8.17 -4.85
CA PHE A 38 13.39 9.17 -3.82
C PHE A 38 14.86 9.24 -3.42
N GLY A 39 15.48 8.09 -3.14
CA GLY A 39 16.89 7.99 -2.77
C GLY A 39 17.79 8.57 -3.86
N ASN A 40 17.62 8.12 -5.09
CA ASN A 40 18.43 8.57 -6.23
C ASN A 40 18.29 10.07 -6.55
N LYS A 41 17.17 10.71 -6.18
CA LYS A 41 16.94 12.15 -6.40
C LYS A 41 17.37 13.02 -5.23
N GLN A 42 17.43 12.46 -4.03
CA GLN A 42 17.56 13.24 -2.80
C GLN A 42 18.89 13.01 -2.07
N TYR A 43 19.62 11.95 -2.40
CA TYR A 43 20.86 11.57 -1.75
C TYR A 43 21.97 11.30 -2.77
N GLU A 44 23.22 11.42 -2.35
CA GLU A 44 24.39 11.10 -3.18
C GLU A 44 24.51 9.58 -3.38
N HIS A 45 24.23 8.82 -2.33
CA HIS A 45 24.28 7.37 -2.34
C HIS A 45 22.94 6.79 -1.84
N THR A 46 22.42 5.83 -2.60
CA THR A 46 21.28 5.01 -2.18
C THR A 46 21.76 3.56 -2.09
N LEU A 47 21.72 3.03 -0.87
CA LEU A 47 22.03 1.64 -0.57
C LEU A 47 20.73 0.86 -0.50
N TYR A 48 20.64 -0.26 -1.20
CA TYR A 48 19.45 -1.09 -1.21
C TYR A 48 19.81 -2.54 -0.91
N ILE A 49 19.17 -3.11 0.10
CA ILE A 49 19.32 -4.49 0.51
C ILE A 49 17.92 -5.12 0.61
N ASN A 50 17.73 -6.24 -0.06
CA ASN A 50 16.49 -7.00 -0.02
C ASN A 50 16.66 -8.24 0.87
N LEU A 51 16.09 -8.18 2.07
CA LEU A 51 16.19 -9.22 3.09
C LEU A 51 15.46 -10.54 2.73
N GLU A 52 14.62 -10.56 1.69
CA GLU A 52 14.01 -11.79 1.20
C GLU A 52 14.97 -12.58 0.29
N THR A 53 15.87 -11.91 -0.41
CA THR A 53 16.78 -12.52 -1.39
C THR A 53 18.23 -12.59 -0.94
N ASP A 54 18.66 -11.67 -0.08
CA ASP A 54 20.01 -11.64 0.48
C ASP A 54 20.06 -12.43 1.80
N ARG A 55 20.39 -13.72 1.68
CA ARG A 55 20.48 -14.61 2.83
C ARG A 55 21.59 -14.18 3.80
N SER A 56 22.71 -13.71 3.28
CA SER A 56 23.84 -13.27 4.12
C SER A 56 23.42 -12.12 5.03
N ALA A 57 22.72 -11.13 4.47
CA ALA A 57 22.21 -10.01 5.25
C ALA A 57 21.12 -10.48 6.26
N THR A 58 20.23 -11.38 5.84
CA THR A 58 19.17 -11.89 6.72
C THR A 58 19.71 -12.71 7.88
N ASP A 59 20.66 -13.61 7.62
CA ASP A 59 21.27 -14.45 8.65
C ASP A 59 22.06 -13.60 9.65
N TYR A 60 22.85 -12.64 9.17
CA TYR A 60 23.61 -11.72 10.02
C TYR A 60 22.69 -10.85 10.90
N LEU A 61 21.69 -10.21 10.32
CA LEU A 61 20.76 -9.33 11.06
C LEU A 61 19.77 -10.06 11.96
N SER A 62 19.69 -11.39 11.88
CA SER A 62 18.82 -12.22 12.73
C SER A 62 19.38 -12.46 14.12
N VAL A 63 20.64 -12.13 14.36
CA VAL A 63 21.29 -12.21 15.66
C VAL A 63 21.72 -10.81 16.13
N PRO A 64 21.79 -10.57 17.45
CA PRO A 64 22.20 -9.28 17.98
C PRO A 64 23.66 -8.95 17.61
N HIS A 65 23.90 -7.72 17.13
CA HIS A 65 25.19 -7.15 16.84
C HIS A 65 25.26 -5.72 17.35
N ASP A 66 26.47 -5.21 17.50
CA ASP A 66 26.69 -3.79 17.74
C ASP A 66 26.19 -2.94 16.57
N PRO A 67 25.44 -1.85 16.80
CA PRO A 67 24.91 -1.00 15.74
C PRO A 67 25.96 -0.49 14.75
N GLN A 68 27.19 -0.21 15.21
CA GLN A 68 28.28 0.23 14.33
C GLN A 68 28.73 -0.89 13.40
N GLU A 69 28.87 -2.11 13.91
CA GLU A 69 29.23 -3.29 13.10
C GLU A 69 28.16 -3.58 12.05
N VAL A 70 26.89 -3.42 12.42
CA VAL A 70 25.77 -3.57 11.47
C VAL A 70 25.84 -2.57 10.33
N LEU A 71 26.11 -1.29 10.62
CA LEU A 71 26.24 -0.27 9.57
C LEU A 71 27.40 -0.59 8.61
N LEU A 72 28.54 -1.03 9.12
CA LEU A 72 29.70 -1.43 8.31
C LEU A 72 29.40 -2.66 7.46
N PHE A 73 28.70 -3.64 8.04
CA PHE A 73 28.26 -4.83 7.31
C PHE A 73 27.30 -4.49 6.17
N LEU A 74 26.29 -3.63 6.43
CA LEU A 74 25.32 -3.20 5.42
C LEU A 74 25.97 -2.38 4.29
N GLU A 75 26.99 -1.58 4.61
CA GLU A 75 27.83 -0.88 3.62
C GLU A 75 28.52 -1.89 2.69
N THR A 76 29.09 -2.94 3.28
CA THR A 76 29.79 -4.01 2.54
C THR A 76 28.81 -4.78 1.65
N CYS A 77 27.64 -5.17 2.16
CA CYS A 77 26.61 -5.87 1.39
C CYS A 77 26.10 -5.03 0.21
N ALA A 78 25.92 -3.74 0.42
CA ALA A 78 25.42 -2.84 -0.63
C ALA A 78 26.49 -2.45 -1.67
N GLY A 79 27.78 -2.67 -1.37
CA GLY A 79 28.90 -2.31 -2.23
C GLY A 79 29.02 -0.80 -2.50
N LYS A 80 28.48 0.03 -1.60
CA LYS A 80 28.45 1.49 -1.72
C LYS A 80 28.68 2.13 -0.36
N PRO A 81 29.34 3.31 -0.31
CA PRO A 81 29.62 3.97 0.95
C PRO A 81 28.33 4.43 1.65
N LEU A 82 28.22 4.13 2.92
CA LEU A 82 27.18 4.60 3.81
C LEU A 82 27.67 5.84 4.57
N ARG A 83 27.49 7.02 4.01
CA ARG A 83 27.96 8.29 4.57
C ARG A 83 26.87 8.99 5.38
N PRO A 84 27.19 9.52 6.57
CA PRO A 84 26.27 10.35 7.33
C PRO A 84 25.69 11.49 6.49
N ALA A 85 24.41 11.77 6.67
CA ALA A 85 23.64 12.85 6.03
C ALA A 85 23.52 12.80 4.49
N SER A 86 24.40 12.10 3.77
CA SER A 86 24.39 12.07 2.31
C SER A 86 23.95 10.73 1.70
N SER A 87 23.78 9.68 2.51
CA SER A 87 23.33 8.37 2.07
C SER A 87 21.95 8.02 2.62
N LEU A 88 21.16 7.30 1.81
CA LEU A 88 19.92 6.65 2.24
C LEU A 88 20.11 5.13 2.21
N LEU A 89 19.93 4.49 3.36
CA LEU A 89 19.86 3.03 3.48
C LEU A 89 18.42 2.57 3.33
N ILE A 90 18.16 1.66 2.39
CA ILE A 90 16.85 1.06 2.15
C ILE A 90 16.92 -0.43 2.47
N LEU A 91 16.16 -0.87 3.48
CA LEU A 91 15.99 -2.28 3.85
C LEU A 91 14.62 -2.77 3.38
N ASP A 92 14.59 -3.62 2.35
CA ASP A 92 13.34 -4.16 1.81
C ASP A 92 12.99 -5.50 2.46
N ASN A 93 11.70 -5.71 2.70
CA ASN A 93 11.15 -6.93 3.31
C ASN A 93 11.61 -7.17 4.75
N ILE A 94 11.56 -6.12 5.58
CA ILE A 94 12.01 -6.20 6.99
C ILE A 94 11.25 -7.22 7.83
N GLN A 95 10.05 -7.66 7.41
CA GLN A 95 9.30 -8.72 8.08
C GLN A 95 10.01 -10.09 8.08
N CYS A 96 11.07 -10.26 7.27
CA CYS A 96 11.88 -11.48 7.26
C CYS A 96 12.73 -11.64 8.53
N ILE A 97 12.93 -10.56 9.30
CA ILE A 97 13.75 -10.56 10.52
C ILE A 97 12.88 -10.27 11.72
N PRO A 98 12.68 -11.22 12.65
CA PRO A 98 11.71 -11.07 13.75
C PRO A 98 11.94 -9.86 14.67
N GLN A 99 13.18 -9.54 14.99
CA GLN A 99 13.55 -8.46 15.95
C GLN A 99 14.14 -7.23 15.29
N ILE A 100 13.87 -7.01 14.00
CA ILE A 100 14.45 -5.90 13.25
C ILE A 100 14.11 -4.53 13.85
N SER A 101 12.95 -4.39 14.50
CA SER A 101 12.54 -3.14 15.16
C SER A 101 13.52 -2.71 16.22
N THR A 102 13.97 -3.61 17.10
CA THR A 102 14.96 -3.32 18.14
C THR A 102 16.28 -2.83 17.54
N LEU A 103 16.76 -3.51 16.50
CA LEU A 103 17.99 -3.13 15.82
C LEU A 103 17.88 -1.74 15.19
N LEU A 104 16.81 -1.46 14.46
CA LEU A 104 16.60 -0.16 13.82
C LEU A 104 16.48 0.97 14.85
N THR A 105 15.82 0.71 15.99
CA THR A 105 15.74 1.68 17.08
C THR A 105 17.12 1.96 17.69
N SER A 106 17.93 0.92 17.97
CA SER A 106 19.29 1.10 18.48
C SER A 106 20.16 1.90 17.50
N ILE A 107 20.14 1.58 16.21
CA ILE A 107 20.90 2.35 15.21
C ILE A 107 20.44 3.82 15.19
N ALA A 108 19.14 4.08 15.28
CA ALA A 108 18.62 5.46 15.25
C ALA A 108 19.01 6.27 16.49
N LEU A 109 19.13 5.64 17.65
CA LEU A 109 19.56 6.29 18.89
C LEU A 109 21.07 6.60 18.88
N ASP A 110 21.88 5.64 18.48
CA ASP A 110 23.33 5.77 18.52
C ASP A 110 23.88 6.56 17.32
N PHE A 111 23.21 6.48 16.17
CA PHE A 111 23.65 7.06 14.91
C PHE A 111 22.53 7.86 14.19
N PRO A 112 21.97 8.92 14.81
CA PRO A 112 20.83 9.68 14.27
C PRO A 112 21.12 10.42 12.95
N GLN A 113 22.40 10.54 12.57
CA GLN A 113 22.83 11.17 11.34
C GLN A 113 22.58 10.32 10.09
N TYR A 114 22.30 9.02 10.23
CA TYR A 114 21.98 8.14 9.10
C TYR A 114 20.51 8.18 8.73
N TYR A 115 20.22 8.10 7.45
CA TYR A 115 18.86 7.99 6.94
C TYR A 115 18.56 6.53 6.64
N ILE A 116 17.58 5.97 7.35
CA ILE A 116 17.16 4.58 7.21
C ILE A 116 15.68 4.55 6.84
N ALA A 117 15.37 3.95 5.69
CA ALA A 117 14.02 3.70 5.25
C ALA A 117 13.81 2.21 5.02
N SER A 118 12.78 1.67 5.60
CA SER A 118 12.47 0.24 5.54
C SER A 118 11.16 0.01 4.78
N ILE A 119 11.06 -1.11 4.08
CA ILE A 119 9.84 -1.52 3.38
C ILE A 119 9.23 -2.73 4.10
N TYR A 120 7.96 -2.59 4.46
CA TYR A 120 7.16 -3.66 5.03
C TYR A 120 6.04 -4.09 4.06
N LYS A 121 5.86 -5.39 3.85
CA LYS A 121 4.75 -5.93 3.05
C LYS A 121 3.52 -6.12 3.93
N GLY A 122 2.47 -5.35 3.69
CA GLY A 122 1.25 -5.31 4.51
C GLY A 122 1.21 -4.08 5.40
N VAL A 123 0.51 -4.16 6.51
CA VAL A 123 0.37 -3.12 7.54
C VAL A 123 1.06 -3.63 8.80
N VAL A 124 1.98 -2.85 9.34
CA VAL A 124 2.72 -3.21 10.55
C VAL A 124 1.78 -3.34 11.75
N ASN A 125 2.07 -4.30 12.61
CA ASN A 125 1.40 -4.40 13.91
C ASN A 125 2.02 -3.37 14.88
N SER A 126 1.19 -2.61 15.57
CA SER A 126 1.61 -1.66 16.61
C SER A 126 2.45 -2.28 17.71
N ASP A 127 2.25 -3.57 17.99
CA ASP A 127 3.01 -4.30 19.01
C ASP A 127 4.48 -4.56 18.60
N SER A 128 4.73 -4.64 17.28
CA SER A 128 6.06 -4.89 16.74
C SER A 128 6.79 -3.61 16.34
N PHE A 129 6.03 -2.57 15.94
CA PHE A 129 6.59 -1.30 15.46
C PHE A 129 5.79 -0.13 16.08
N SER A 130 6.35 0.43 17.12
CA SER A 130 5.74 1.57 17.82
C SER A 130 5.85 2.86 16.98
N VAL A 131 4.78 3.63 16.92
CA VAL A 131 4.79 5.00 16.36
C VAL A 131 5.68 5.96 17.15
N HIS A 132 6.08 5.57 18.39
CA HIS A 132 7.04 6.33 19.18
C HIS A 132 8.47 6.18 18.66
N ASP A 133 8.78 5.06 17.99
CA ASP A 133 10.14 4.72 17.54
C ASP A 133 10.31 4.85 16.03
N PHE A 134 9.22 4.87 15.27
CA PHE A 134 9.23 4.87 13.81
C PHE A 134 8.31 5.93 13.22
N ASP A 135 8.74 6.51 12.10
CA ASP A 135 7.86 7.25 11.18
C ASP A 135 7.24 6.26 10.20
N ILE A 136 5.91 6.09 10.24
CA ILE A 136 5.21 5.10 9.42
C ILE A 136 4.43 5.80 8.32
N LEU A 137 4.73 5.46 7.06
CA LEU A 137 3.99 5.90 5.89
C LEU A 137 3.33 4.71 5.20
N THR A 138 2.07 4.86 4.83
CA THR A 138 1.33 3.82 4.09
C THR A 138 1.22 4.18 2.61
N LEU A 139 1.69 3.29 1.74
CA LEU A 139 1.53 3.42 0.30
C LEU A 139 0.38 2.55 -0.19
N TYR A 140 -0.73 3.20 -0.50
CA TYR A 140 -1.88 2.58 -1.15
C TYR A 140 -1.69 2.45 -2.67
N PRO A 141 -2.53 1.68 -3.39
CA PRO A 141 -2.69 1.86 -4.84
C PRO A 141 -2.89 3.34 -5.19
N LEU A 142 -2.63 3.74 -6.43
CA LEU A 142 -2.83 5.12 -6.85
C LEU A 142 -4.28 5.54 -6.59
N ASP A 143 -4.47 6.71 -6.00
CA ASP A 143 -5.79 7.34 -5.93
C ASP A 143 -6.17 7.99 -7.27
N PHE A 144 -7.37 8.54 -7.36
CA PHE A 144 -7.85 9.14 -8.62
C PHE A 144 -6.97 10.29 -9.11
N GLU A 145 -6.45 11.10 -8.21
CA GLU A 145 -5.58 12.21 -8.58
C GLU A 145 -4.21 11.72 -9.10
N GLU A 146 -3.61 10.75 -8.42
CA GLU A 146 -2.37 10.11 -8.88
C GLU A 146 -2.57 9.37 -10.22
N PHE A 147 -3.76 8.79 -10.43
CA PHE A 147 -4.16 8.22 -11.71
C PHE A 147 -4.24 9.29 -12.82
N LEU A 148 -4.81 10.46 -12.54
CA LEU A 148 -4.82 11.58 -13.49
C LEU A 148 -3.38 12.02 -13.81
N TRP A 149 -2.51 12.16 -12.83
CA TRP A 149 -1.10 12.47 -13.06
C TRP A 149 -0.39 11.39 -13.90
N ALA A 150 -0.66 10.12 -13.63
CA ALA A 150 -0.11 9.02 -14.41
C ALA A 150 -0.52 9.08 -15.88
N ASN A 151 -1.70 9.62 -16.19
CA ASN A 151 -2.22 9.83 -17.53
C ASN A 151 -1.91 11.22 -18.13
N ALA A 152 -1.06 12.03 -17.47
CA ALA A 152 -0.69 13.39 -17.87
C ALA A 152 -1.86 14.41 -17.86
N GLU A 153 -2.94 14.13 -17.11
CA GLU A 153 -4.11 15.01 -16.97
C GLU A 153 -3.92 16.05 -15.83
N PHE A 154 -2.77 16.73 -15.80
CA PHE A 154 -2.41 17.69 -14.76
C PHE A 154 -3.32 18.92 -14.74
N ALA A 155 -3.76 19.40 -15.90
CA ALA A 155 -4.68 20.52 -16.00
C ALA A 155 -6.04 20.17 -15.37
N LEU A 156 -6.58 18.99 -15.69
CA LEU A 156 -7.83 18.51 -15.11
C LEU A 156 -7.74 18.38 -13.58
N THR A 157 -6.61 17.85 -13.07
CA THR A 157 -6.36 17.75 -11.63
C THR A 157 -6.42 19.12 -10.94
N ARG A 158 -5.76 20.14 -11.56
CA ARG A 158 -5.75 21.51 -11.02
C ARG A 158 -7.16 22.10 -11.00
N GLU A 159 -7.92 21.95 -12.08
CA GLU A 159 -9.30 22.47 -12.14
C GLU A 159 -10.22 21.79 -11.12
N ILE A 160 -10.11 20.46 -10.94
CA ILE A 160 -10.87 19.76 -9.88
C ILE A 160 -10.56 20.34 -8.51
N ARG A 161 -9.27 20.59 -8.20
CA ARG A 161 -8.86 21.20 -6.93
C ARG A 161 -9.37 22.62 -6.75
N ASN A 162 -9.26 23.46 -7.79
CA ASN A 162 -9.72 24.85 -7.75
C ASN A 162 -11.22 24.90 -7.44
N HIS A 163 -12.03 24.19 -8.23
CA HIS A 163 -13.48 24.17 -8.03
C HIS A 163 -13.90 23.58 -6.68
N PHE A 164 -13.14 22.63 -6.14
CA PHE A 164 -13.36 22.11 -4.78
C PHE A 164 -13.03 23.16 -3.72
N SER A 165 -11.92 23.89 -3.86
CA SER A 165 -11.51 24.93 -2.90
C SER A 165 -12.46 26.13 -2.89
N ASP A 166 -12.95 26.53 -4.06
CA ASP A 166 -13.81 27.69 -4.25
C ASP A 166 -15.31 27.36 -4.07
N PHE A 167 -15.63 26.07 -3.82
CA PHE A 167 -17.02 25.58 -3.78
C PHE A 167 -17.84 25.96 -5.01
N SER A 168 -17.18 26.09 -6.18
CA SER A 168 -17.81 26.49 -7.43
C SER A 168 -18.10 25.27 -8.32
N PRO A 169 -19.23 25.24 -9.05
CA PRO A 169 -19.54 24.13 -9.95
C PRO A 169 -18.62 24.15 -11.16
N MET A 170 -18.14 22.96 -11.58
CA MET A 170 -17.43 22.79 -12.84
C MET A 170 -18.38 23.00 -14.02
N GLY A 171 -17.92 23.67 -15.07
CA GLY A 171 -18.67 23.77 -16.31
C GLY A 171 -18.93 22.38 -16.93
N LYS A 172 -20.06 22.21 -17.64
CA LYS A 172 -20.56 20.91 -18.13
C LYS A 172 -19.48 20.08 -18.84
N LYS A 173 -18.75 20.66 -19.80
CA LYS A 173 -17.70 19.94 -20.57
C LYS A 173 -16.58 19.40 -19.67
N LEU A 174 -16.14 20.21 -18.71
CA LEU A 174 -15.04 19.84 -17.81
C LEU A 174 -15.50 18.76 -16.83
N HIS A 175 -16.72 18.88 -16.32
CA HIS A 175 -17.34 17.89 -15.46
C HIS A 175 -17.50 16.53 -16.16
N GLU A 176 -18.00 16.52 -17.40
CA GLU A 176 -18.11 15.32 -18.23
C GLU A 176 -16.77 14.65 -18.45
N LYS A 177 -15.71 15.44 -18.73
CA LYS A 177 -14.33 14.92 -18.84
C LYS A 177 -13.87 14.30 -17.53
N ALA A 178 -14.09 14.96 -16.39
CA ALA A 178 -13.72 14.45 -15.07
C ALA A 178 -14.44 13.13 -14.76
N LEU A 179 -15.75 13.04 -15.03
CA LEU A 179 -16.53 11.81 -14.85
C LEU A 179 -16.06 10.67 -15.77
N SER A 180 -15.71 10.97 -17.02
CA SER A 180 -15.16 9.97 -17.94
C SER A 180 -13.83 9.39 -17.41
N GLN A 181 -12.91 10.25 -16.93
CA GLN A 181 -11.66 9.80 -16.31
C GLN A 181 -11.91 9.03 -15.00
N PHE A 182 -12.89 9.44 -14.20
CA PHE A 182 -13.24 8.73 -12.97
C PHE A 182 -13.81 7.33 -13.24
N ARG A 183 -14.69 7.20 -14.24
CA ARG A 183 -15.18 5.88 -14.68
C ARG A 183 -14.03 4.99 -15.15
N LEU A 184 -13.10 5.55 -15.92
CA LEU A 184 -11.91 4.84 -16.37
C LEU A 184 -11.06 4.36 -15.18
N TYR A 185 -10.85 5.20 -14.18
CA TYR A 185 -10.17 4.84 -12.94
C TYR A 185 -10.89 3.72 -12.19
N LEU A 186 -12.22 3.73 -12.11
CA LEU A 186 -12.98 2.66 -11.45
C LEU A 186 -12.79 1.29 -12.12
N ILE A 187 -12.56 1.28 -13.45
CA ILE A 187 -12.33 0.05 -14.22
C ILE A 187 -10.90 -0.44 -14.05
N ILE A 188 -9.93 0.46 -14.27
CA ILE A 188 -8.49 0.11 -14.27
C ILE A 188 -8.00 -0.13 -12.85
N GLY A 189 -8.49 0.67 -11.90
CA GLY A 189 -7.98 0.73 -10.53
C GLY A 189 -6.72 1.57 -10.39
N GLY A 190 -6.18 1.54 -9.17
CA GLY A 190 -4.95 2.24 -8.81
C GLY A 190 -3.70 1.36 -8.78
N MET A 191 -3.79 0.06 -9.13
CA MET A 191 -2.61 -0.81 -9.14
C MET A 191 -1.64 -0.39 -10.25
N PRO A 192 -0.36 -0.08 -9.91
CA PRO A 192 0.62 0.41 -10.89
C PRO A 192 0.73 -0.43 -12.15
N ALA A 193 0.68 -1.76 -12.01
CA ALA A 193 0.79 -2.68 -13.14
C ALA A 193 -0.39 -2.52 -14.13
N ALA A 194 -1.63 -2.38 -13.62
CA ALA A 194 -2.82 -2.18 -14.45
C ALA A 194 -2.80 -0.83 -15.18
N ILE A 195 -2.36 0.24 -14.49
CA ILE A 195 -2.21 1.57 -15.08
C ILE A 195 -1.12 1.56 -16.17
N MET A 196 0.02 0.91 -15.92
CA MET A 196 1.10 0.80 -16.91
C MET A 196 0.65 0.03 -18.14
N GLU A 197 -0.12 -1.04 -17.98
CA GLU A 197 -0.67 -1.79 -19.11
C GLU A 197 -1.60 -0.94 -19.97
N TYR A 198 -2.54 -0.24 -19.33
CA TYR A 198 -3.41 0.70 -20.02
C TYR A 198 -2.62 1.78 -20.77
N LYS A 199 -1.55 2.32 -20.18
CA LYS A 199 -0.74 3.40 -20.78
C LYS A 199 0.00 3.00 -22.04
N LYS A 200 0.35 1.73 -22.24
CA LYS A 200 1.09 1.26 -23.42
C LYS A 200 0.34 1.57 -24.72
N GLU A 201 -0.94 1.24 -24.77
CA GLU A 201 -1.74 1.36 -25.98
C GLU A 201 -3.01 2.20 -25.83
N LYS A 202 -3.29 2.71 -24.62
CA LYS A 202 -4.55 3.39 -24.28
C LYS A 202 -5.81 2.53 -24.54
N LYS A 203 -5.63 1.19 -24.51
CA LYS A 203 -6.72 0.24 -24.71
C LYS A 203 -7.02 -0.52 -23.42
N LEU A 204 -8.30 -0.68 -23.13
CA LEU A 204 -8.76 -1.43 -21.96
C LEU A 204 -8.64 -2.96 -22.13
N LEU A 205 -8.43 -3.44 -23.34
CA LEU A 205 -8.49 -4.86 -23.68
C LEU A 205 -7.53 -5.74 -22.86
N LEU A 206 -6.32 -5.24 -22.59
CA LEU A 206 -5.27 -6.00 -21.88
C LEU A 206 -5.29 -5.81 -20.37
N VAL A 207 -6.04 -4.83 -19.86
CA VAL A 207 -6.12 -4.53 -18.42
C VAL A 207 -6.71 -5.70 -17.62
N PRO A 208 -7.78 -6.39 -18.05
CA PRO A 208 -8.35 -7.53 -17.32
C PRO A 208 -7.36 -8.66 -17.07
N ASP A 209 -6.50 -8.97 -18.02
CA ASP A 209 -5.47 -10.00 -17.86
C ASP A 209 -4.45 -9.63 -16.77
N THR A 210 -4.06 -8.37 -16.73
CA THR A 210 -3.15 -7.86 -15.69
C THR A 210 -3.84 -7.85 -14.32
N GLN A 211 -5.10 -7.45 -14.25
CA GLN A 211 -5.89 -7.51 -13.01
C GLN A 211 -6.06 -8.97 -12.53
N GLN A 212 -6.31 -9.91 -13.44
CA GLN A 212 -6.42 -11.33 -13.10
C GLN A 212 -5.09 -11.90 -12.58
N LYS A 213 -3.96 -11.49 -13.16
CA LYS A 213 -2.62 -11.87 -12.64
C LYS A 213 -2.40 -11.33 -11.23
N LEU A 214 -2.77 -10.08 -10.97
CA LEU A 214 -2.69 -9.48 -9.62
C LEU A 214 -3.62 -10.20 -8.63
N LEU A 215 -4.85 -10.50 -9.04
CA LEU A 215 -5.81 -11.25 -8.23
C LEU A 215 -5.26 -12.63 -7.86
N ASN A 216 -4.71 -13.35 -8.83
CA ASN A 216 -4.11 -14.68 -8.61
C ASN A 216 -2.89 -14.60 -7.68
N LEU A 217 -2.05 -13.56 -7.82
CA LEU A 217 -0.93 -13.30 -6.93
C LEU A 217 -1.39 -13.12 -5.48
N PHE A 218 -2.40 -12.28 -5.25
CA PHE A 218 -2.92 -12.06 -3.89
C PHE A 218 -3.62 -13.30 -3.32
N LEU A 219 -4.30 -14.07 -4.15
CA LEU A 219 -4.87 -15.35 -3.71
C LEU A 219 -3.78 -16.39 -3.34
N SER A 220 -2.66 -16.37 -4.04
CA SER A 220 -1.48 -17.17 -3.67
C SER A 220 -0.85 -16.67 -2.36
N ASP A 221 -0.70 -15.36 -2.20
CA ASP A 221 -0.19 -14.78 -0.96
C ASP A 221 -1.10 -15.11 0.24
N ILE A 222 -2.43 -15.06 0.09
CA ILE A 222 -3.38 -15.50 1.11
C ILE A 222 -3.14 -16.97 1.48
N THR A 223 -2.93 -17.84 0.48
CA THR A 223 -2.72 -19.28 0.72
C THR A 223 -1.40 -19.54 1.46
N ALA A 224 -0.35 -18.81 1.13
CA ALA A 224 0.99 -19.02 1.68
C ALA A 224 1.21 -18.35 3.06
N LEU A 225 0.58 -17.20 3.30
CA LEU A 225 0.90 -16.33 4.43
C LEU A 225 -0.19 -16.24 5.51
N ALA A 226 -1.42 -16.67 5.21
CA ALA A 226 -2.48 -16.63 6.21
C ALA A 226 -2.19 -17.63 7.36
N PRO A 227 -2.67 -17.35 8.58
CA PRO A 227 -2.51 -18.25 9.72
C PRO A 227 -2.99 -19.68 9.40
N LYS A 228 -2.33 -20.69 9.97
CA LYS A 228 -2.63 -22.10 9.71
C LYS A 228 -4.14 -22.38 9.84
N GLY A 229 -4.72 -23.01 8.82
CA GLY A 229 -6.14 -23.38 8.78
C GLY A 229 -7.10 -22.24 8.41
N THR A 230 -6.65 -20.99 8.28
CA THR A 230 -7.53 -19.83 8.00
C THR A 230 -7.53 -19.39 6.53
N ALA A 231 -6.59 -19.83 5.71
CA ALA A 231 -6.40 -19.40 4.33
C ALA A 231 -7.71 -19.46 3.49
N ARG A 232 -8.49 -20.53 3.61
CA ARG A 232 -9.78 -20.68 2.94
C ARG A 232 -10.80 -19.63 3.40
N HIS A 233 -10.82 -19.32 4.70
CA HIS A 233 -11.71 -18.33 5.27
C HIS A 233 -11.31 -16.92 4.83
N CYS A 234 -10.02 -16.60 4.83
CA CYS A 234 -9.47 -15.32 4.31
C CYS A 234 -9.87 -15.13 2.84
N ARG A 235 -9.64 -16.16 2.00
CA ARG A 235 -10.01 -16.12 0.58
C ARG A 235 -11.51 -15.89 0.38
N ASN A 236 -12.37 -16.65 1.05
CA ASN A 236 -13.82 -16.52 0.93
C ASN A 236 -14.31 -15.14 1.40
N ALA A 237 -13.80 -14.66 2.54
CA ALA A 237 -14.11 -13.35 3.06
C ALA A 237 -13.73 -12.26 2.06
N TRP A 238 -12.48 -12.24 1.57
CA TRP A 238 -11.99 -11.24 0.64
C TRP A 238 -12.81 -11.18 -0.66
N LEU A 239 -13.04 -12.33 -1.29
CA LEU A 239 -13.83 -12.42 -2.52
C LEU A 239 -15.29 -12.03 -2.34
N SER A 240 -15.83 -12.08 -1.11
CA SER A 240 -17.22 -11.68 -0.82
C SER A 240 -17.40 -10.17 -0.69
N ILE A 241 -16.34 -9.40 -0.38
CA ILE A 241 -16.44 -7.97 -0.10
C ILE A 241 -17.10 -7.19 -1.25
N PRO A 242 -16.65 -7.31 -2.52
CA PRO A 242 -17.22 -6.53 -3.61
C PRO A 242 -18.72 -6.76 -3.81
N ALA A 243 -19.18 -8.00 -3.71
CA ALA A 243 -20.59 -8.35 -3.86
C ALA A 243 -21.48 -7.78 -2.73
N GLN A 244 -20.91 -7.61 -1.53
CA GLN A 244 -21.61 -7.03 -0.40
C GLN A 244 -21.75 -5.50 -0.53
N LEU A 245 -20.75 -4.83 -1.13
CA LEU A 245 -20.80 -3.38 -1.39
C LEU A 245 -21.86 -2.98 -2.42
N GLY A 246 -22.21 -3.85 -3.35
CA GLY A 246 -23.27 -3.62 -4.36
C GLY A 246 -24.69 -3.62 -3.80
N ARG A 247 -24.90 -3.83 -2.50
CA ARG A 247 -26.22 -3.91 -1.87
C ARG A 247 -26.65 -2.57 -1.26
N THR A 248 -27.96 -2.43 -1.02
CA THR A 248 -28.54 -1.25 -0.36
C THR A 248 -27.92 -1.03 1.03
N SER A 249 -27.83 -2.11 1.85
CA SER A 249 -27.05 -2.08 3.08
C SER A 249 -25.61 -2.50 2.77
N ARG A 250 -24.68 -1.56 2.82
CA ARG A 250 -23.24 -1.79 2.62
C ARG A 250 -22.54 -2.35 3.86
N LYS A 251 -23.29 -2.61 4.94
CA LYS A 251 -22.78 -3.24 6.16
C LYS A 251 -22.27 -4.63 5.86
N PHE A 252 -21.04 -4.93 6.30
CA PHE A 252 -20.45 -6.25 6.13
C PHE A 252 -21.18 -7.30 6.97
N GLN A 253 -21.57 -8.39 6.35
CA GLN A 253 -22.34 -9.47 6.97
C GLN A 253 -21.62 -10.80 6.82
N TYR A 254 -21.27 -11.43 7.93
CA TYR A 254 -20.59 -12.73 7.93
C TYR A 254 -21.39 -13.82 7.20
N THR A 255 -22.70 -13.85 7.41
CA THR A 255 -23.60 -14.82 6.78
C THR A 255 -23.62 -14.78 5.25
N ARG A 256 -23.05 -13.71 4.66
CA ARG A 256 -22.92 -13.53 3.21
C ARG A 256 -21.62 -14.08 2.64
N ILE A 257 -20.67 -14.46 3.49
CA ILE A 257 -19.41 -15.08 3.04
C ILE A 257 -19.70 -16.52 2.59
N ALA A 258 -20.39 -17.28 3.44
CA ALA A 258 -20.75 -18.68 3.19
C ALA A 258 -21.91 -19.11 4.12
N LYS A 259 -22.57 -20.21 3.79
CA LYS A 259 -23.60 -20.80 4.67
C LYS A 259 -22.99 -21.18 6.01
N GLY A 260 -23.58 -20.70 7.11
CA GLY A 260 -23.10 -20.94 8.48
C GLY A 260 -21.90 -20.09 8.90
N ALA A 261 -21.48 -19.09 8.12
CA ALA A 261 -20.41 -18.19 8.51
C ALA A 261 -20.83 -17.30 9.71
N THR A 262 -19.97 -17.25 10.72
CA THR A 262 -20.18 -16.47 11.94
C THR A 262 -19.01 -15.56 12.23
N ALA A 263 -19.21 -14.54 13.06
CA ALA A 263 -18.14 -13.65 13.52
C ALA A 263 -17.01 -14.44 14.20
N LYS A 264 -17.33 -15.46 15.00
CA LYS A 264 -16.34 -16.29 15.71
C LYS A 264 -15.32 -16.94 14.74
N VAL A 265 -15.79 -17.40 13.57
CA VAL A 265 -14.93 -18.10 12.57
C VAL A 265 -14.17 -17.10 11.70
N TYR A 266 -14.76 -15.95 11.39
CA TYR A 266 -14.23 -15.03 10.39
C TYR A 266 -13.55 -13.78 10.97
N HIS A 267 -13.55 -13.60 12.29
CA HIS A 267 -12.90 -12.43 12.91
C HIS A 267 -11.40 -12.40 12.62
N GLU A 268 -10.66 -13.45 12.97
CA GLU A 268 -9.23 -13.57 12.73
C GLU A 268 -8.88 -13.48 11.21
N PRO A 269 -9.55 -14.21 10.31
CA PRO A 269 -9.38 -14.02 8.86
C PRO A 269 -9.55 -12.59 8.38
N LEU A 270 -10.52 -11.84 8.90
CA LEU A 270 -10.73 -10.44 8.53
C LEU A 270 -9.64 -9.53 9.07
N GLN A 271 -9.21 -9.71 10.32
CA GLN A 271 -8.10 -8.95 10.89
C GLN A 271 -6.83 -9.17 10.08
N TRP A 272 -6.56 -10.41 9.69
CA TRP A 272 -5.43 -10.72 8.84
C TRP A 272 -5.52 -10.04 7.46
N LEU A 273 -6.68 -10.06 6.81
CA LEU A 273 -6.88 -9.36 5.51
C LEU A 273 -6.65 -7.85 5.62
N ILE A 274 -7.08 -7.24 6.73
CA ILE A 274 -6.84 -5.83 7.03
C ILE A 274 -5.34 -5.58 7.25
N GLY A 275 -4.70 -6.41 8.07
CA GLY A 275 -3.25 -6.35 8.32
C GLY A 275 -2.41 -6.62 7.07
N ALA A 276 -2.88 -7.45 6.15
CA ALA A 276 -2.23 -7.64 4.84
C ALA A 276 -2.44 -6.47 3.87
N GLY A 277 -3.30 -5.49 4.22
CA GLY A 277 -3.64 -4.35 3.36
C GLY A 277 -4.56 -4.69 2.19
N LEU A 278 -5.22 -5.85 2.23
CA LEU A 278 -6.14 -6.32 1.17
C LEU A 278 -7.56 -5.76 1.33
N ALA A 279 -7.93 -5.40 2.56
CA ALA A 279 -9.23 -4.82 2.89
C ALA A 279 -9.05 -3.58 3.77
N ILE A 280 -9.89 -2.57 3.53
CA ILE A 280 -9.91 -1.32 4.30
C ILE A 280 -11.17 -1.33 5.15
N PRO A 281 -11.06 -1.33 6.50
CA PRO A 281 -12.19 -1.21 7.38
C PRO A 281 -12.67 0.24 7.46
N CYS A 282 -13.98 0.43 7.46
CA CYS A 282 -14.62 1.70 7.75
C CYS A 282 -15.71 1.45 8.78
N GLN A 283 -15.62 2.09 9.92
CA GLN A 283 -16.64 2.02 10.97
C GLN A 283 -17.48 3.29 10.96
N THR A 284 -18.77 3.14 11.07
CA THR A 284 -19.67 4.28 11.23
C THR A 284 -19.52 4.83 12.64
N ALA A 285 -19.04 6.06 12.79
CA ALA A 285 -19.07 6.76 14.07
C ALA A 285 -20.50 7.15 14.41
N VAL A 286 -21.16 6.41 15.32
CA VAL A 286 -22.43 6.83 15.90
C VAL A 286 -22.13 7.54 17.20
N CYS A 287 -22.33 8.84 17.23
CA CYS A 287 -22.07 9.68 18.41
C CYS A 287 -22.84 9.29 19.68
N SER A 288 -23.87 8.47 19.60
CA SER A 288 -24.77 8.20 20.71
C SER A 288 -24.72 6.77 21.30
N ARG A 289 -24.19 5.78 20.58
CA ARG A 289 -24.12 4.38 21.09
C ARG A 289 -22.96 3.59 20.48
N PRO A 290 -21.88 3.33 21.25
CA PRO A 290 -20.73 2.54 20.77
C PRO A 290 -21.06 1.11 20.33
N SER A 291 -22.16 0.53 20.81
CA SER A 291 -22.61 -0.83 20.48
C SER A 291 -23.24 -1.02 19.11
N GLU A 292 -23.53 0.07 18.40
CA GLU A 292 -24.16 0.03 17.05
C GLU A 292 -23.20 0.34 15.92
N THR A 293 -21.87 0.22 16.13
CA THR A 293 -20.89 0.41 15.06
C THR A 293 -21.08 -0.61 13.95
N SER A 294 -21.45 -0.16 12.76
CA SER A 294 -21.50 -1.03 11.59
C SER A 294 -20.15 -1.07 10.90
N LEU A 295 -19.61 -2.28 10.74
CA LEU A 295 -18.39 -2.50 9.97
C LEU A 295 -18.73 -2.49 8.48
N HIS A 296 -18.03 -1.64 7.72
CA HIS A 296 -17.98 -1.68 6.27
C HIS A 296 -16.58 -2.10 5.86
N LEU A 297 -16.46 -2.97 4.87
CA LEU A 297 -15.19 -3.39 4.32
C LEU A 297 -15.11 -3.03 2.85
N TYR A 298 -14.02 -2.42 2.46
CA TYR A 298 -13.75 -2.05 1.09
C TYR A 298 -12.53 -2.81 0.57
N PRO A 299 -12.52 -3.31 -0.68
CA PRO A 299 -11.29 -3.73 -1.33
C PRO A 299 -10.34 -2.53 -1.43
N VAL A 300 -9.05 -2.79 -1.32
CA VAL A 300 -8.03 -1.74 -1.40
C VAL A 300 -7.96 -1.06 -2.78
N ASP A 301 -8.50 -1.71 -3.80
CA ASP A 301 -8.41 -1.26 -5.19
C ASP A 301 -9.71 -1.52 -5.97
N THR A 302 -10.16 -0.53 -6.74
CA THR A 302 -11.40 -0.59 -7.51
C THR A 302 -11.29 -1.51 -8.73
N GLY A 303 -10.12 -1.59 -9.35
CA GLY A 303 -9.87 -2.48 -10.48
C GLY A 303 -9.91 -3.95 -10.06
N LEU A 304 -9.35 -4.28 -8.90
CA LEU A 304 -9.49 -5.62 -8.31
C LEU A 304 -10.95 -5.92 -7.96
N CYS A 305 -11.70 -4.94 -7.47
CA CYS A 305 -13.14 -5.08 -7.22
C CYS A 305 -13.88 -5.45 -8.51
N SER A 306 -13.63 -4.72 -9.59
CA SER A 306 -14.23 -4.97 -10.92
C SER A 306 -13.85 -6.36 -11.46
N CYS A 307 -12.60 -6.78 -11.26
CA CYS A 307 -12.09 -8.10 -11.66
C CYS A 307 -12.78 -9.23 -10.89
N ILE A 308 -12.90 -9.11 -9.56
CA ILE A 308 -13.60 -10.11 -8.71
C ILE A 308 -15.06 -10.26 -9.12
N LEU A 309 -15.73 -9.14 -9.43
CA LEU A 309 -17.13 -9.14 -9.87
C LEU A 309 -17.32 -9.52 -11.34
N LYS A 310 -16.23 -9.71 -12.09
CA LYS A 310 -16.24 -9.99 -13.54
C LYS A 310 -17.08 -8.98 -14.32
N ILE A 311 -16.96 -7.68 -13.97
CA ILE A 311 -17.73 -6.61 -14.64
C ILE A 311 -17.05 -6.32 -15.98
N PRO A 312 -17.74 -6.52 -17.11
CA PRO A 312 -17.17 -6.21 -18.42
C PRO A 312 -17.01 -4.70 -18.60
N ALA A 313 -15.92 -4.26 -19.24
CA ALA A 313 -15.64 -2.84 -19.49
C ALA A 313 -16.76 -2.12 -20.24
N SER A 314 -17.53 -2.83 -21.08
CA SER A 314 -18.68 -2.31 -21.80
C SER A 314 -19.82 -1.76 -20.92
N ARG A 315 -19.93 -2.21 -19.66
CA ARG A 315 -20.95 -1.71 -18.72
C ARG A 315 -20.68 -0.29 -18.20
N PHE A 316 -19.48 0.24 -18.38
CA PHE A 316 -19.12 1.54 -17.79
C PHE A 316 -19.41 2.74 -18.71
N HIS A 317 -20.04 2.54 -19.88
CA HIS A 317 -20.40 3.61 -20.83
C HIS A 317 -19.30 4.67 -20.99
N LEU A 318 -18.13 4.22 -21.41
CA LEU A 318 -17.02 5.10 -21.79
C LEU A 318 -17.34 5.63 -23.20
N HIS A 319 -17.98 6.79 -23.29
CA HIS A 319 -18.22 7.54 -24.52
C HIS A 319 -17.09 8.51 -24.78
#